data_ce438c83d403ad129f99306c7dec5ebe
#
_entry.id   ce438c83d403ad129f99306c7dec5ebe
#
_cell.length_a   1.000
_cell.length_b   1.000
_cell.length_c   1.000
_cell.angle_alpha   90.00
_cell.angle_beta   90.00
_cell.angle_gamma   90.00
#
_symmetry.space_group_name_H-M   'P 1'
#
loop_
_entity.id
_entity.type
_entity.pdbx_description
1 polymer ?
#
loop_
_entity_poly.entity_id
_entity_poly.type
_entity_poly.pdbx_seq_one_letter_code
_entity_poly.pdbx_strand_id
1 'polypeptide(L)'
;MIAVVASIILLAATPTPSPARVTLEDLVGMWITVRGDCRAGQHLLSANGDYRMWCFDSMTEGKWFLRGQDKIVVRHDPKKSDEEIITVLRLEPYFDHTFLYVRYQDGSREKWMK
;
A
#
# COMPACT_ATOMS: atom_id res chain seq x y z
N MET A 1 17.82 27.74 -37.84
CA MET A 1 17.21 26.63 -38.54
C MET A 1 17.33 25.31 -37.83
N ILE A 2 18.42 25.09 -37.22
CA ILE A 2 18.79 23.80 -36.67
C ILE A 2 18.30 23.59 -35.27
N ALA A 3 17.94 24.64 -34.60
CA ALA A 3 17.57 24.61 -33.20
C ALA A 3 16.26 23.88 -32.94
N VAL A 4 15.50 23.59 -33.95
CA VAL A 4 14.17 22.96 -33.80
C VAL A 4 14.25 21.54 -33.29
N VAL A 5 15.36 20.86 -33.52
CA VAL A 5 15.48 19.46 -33.19
C VAL A 5 15.52 19.18 -31.69
N ALA A 6 16.04 20.10 -30.93
CA ALA A 6 16.25 19.89 -29.49
C ALA A 6 14.94 19.81 -28.70
N SER A 7 13.92 20.50 -29.14
CA SER A 7 12.65 20.50 -28.40
C SER A 7 11.90 19.18 -28.48
N ILE A 8 12.12 18.40 -29.52
CA ILE A 8 11.45 17.12 -29.69
C ILE A 8 11.92 16.11 -28.66
N ILE A 9 13.18 16.15 -28.31
CA ILE A 9 13.75 15.23 -27.38
C ILE A 9 13.17 15.41 -25.98
N LEU A 10 12.89 16.64 -25.60
CA LEU A 10 12.30 16.94 -24.28
C LEU A 10 10.90 16.37 -24.13
N LEU A 11 10.14 16.34 -25.19
CA LEU A 11 8.79 15.80 -25.15
C LEU A 11 8.78 14.28 -25.02
N ALA A 12 9.79 13.63 -25.54
CA ALA A 12 9.90 12.17 -25.45
C ALA A 12 10.38 11.71 -24.07
N ALA A 13 10.86 12.59 -23.26
CA ALA A 13 11.45 12.25 -21.97
C ALA A 13 10.46 12.31 -20.81
N THR A 14 9.16 12.06 -21.07
CA THR A 14 8.16 11.98 -20.00
C THR A 14 8.49 10.81 -19.09
N PRO A 15 8.77 11.04 -17.82
CA PRO A 15 9.14 9.95 -16.92
C PRO A 15 7.97 9.02 -16.67
N THR A 16 8.26 7.73 -16.65
CA THR A 16 7.31 6.73 -16.16
C THR A 16 7.17 6.89 -14.65
N PRO A 17 5.96 6.85 -14.08
CA PRO A 17 5.82 6.92 -12.63
C PRO A 17 6.64 5.82 -11.97
N SER A 18 7.44 6.19 -10.99
CA SER A 18 8.22 5.23 -10.23
C SER A 18 7.29 4.37 -9.36
N PRO A 19 7.61 3.09 -9.17
CA PRO A 19 6.88 2.28 -8.21
C PRO A 19 6.93 2.91 -6.82
N ALA A 20 5.89 2.68 -6.03
CA ALA A 20 5.87 3.15 -4.65
C ALA A 20 7.01 2.51 -3.85
N ARG A 21 7.64 3.29 -3.00
CA ARG A 21 8.69 2.83 -2.09
C ARG A 21 8.30 3.23 -0.69
N VAL A 22 8.07 2.22 0.14
CA VAL A 22 7.69 2.45 1.53
C VAL A 22 8.66 1.73 2.44
N THR A 23 8.78 2.24 3.67
CA THR A 23 9.56 1.62 4.72
C THR A 23 8.61 1.00 5.76
N LEU A 24 9.17 0.20 6.66
CA LEU A 24 8.40 -0.33 7.79
C LEU A 24 7.78 0.81 8.61
N GLU A 25 8.54 1.87 8.85
CA GLU A 25 8.06 3.02 9.62
C GLU A 25 6.86 3.70 8.95
N ASP A 26 6.86 3.77 7.64
CA ASP A 26 5.74 4.35 6.89
C ASP A 26 4.46 3.56 7.12
N LEU A 27 4.56 2.25 7.27
CA LEU A 27 3.43 1.33 7.30
C LEU A 27 2.94 1.00 8.70
N VAL A 28 3.81 1.06 9.71
CA VAL A 28 3.44 0.75 11.09
C VAL A 28 2.37 1.71 11.59
N GLY A 29 1.31 1.16 12.15
CA GLY A 29 0.23 1.93 12.74
C GLY A 29 -1.14 1.33 12.49
N MET A 30 -2.15 2.08 12.89
CA MET A 30 -3.55 1.73 12.68
C MET A 30 -4.08 2.51 11.47
N TRP A 31 -4.47 1.78 10.45
CA TRP A 31 -5.04 2.35 9.24
C TRP A 31 -6.55 2.14 9.21
N ILE A 32 -7.26 3.12 8.69
CA ILE A 32 -8.72 3.05 8.54
C ILE A 32 -9.03 3.06 7.05
N THR A 33 -9.87 2.13 6.62
CA THR A 33 -10.32 2.07 5.23
C THR A 33 -11.27 3.23 4.95
N VAL A 34 -10.87 4.12 4.05
CA VAL A 34 -11.71 5.25 3.61
C VAL A 34 -12.48 4.89 2.35
N ARG A 35 -11.91 4.01 1.52
CA ARG A 35 -12.56 3.53 0.30
C ARG A 35 -12.16 2.07 0.10
N GLY A 36 -13.14 1.20 -0.08
CA GLY A 36 -12.93 -0.22 -0.27
C GLY A 36 -14.14 -1.02 0.21
N ASP A 37 -14.02 -2.34 0.19
CA ASP A 37 -15.11 -3.26 0.49
C ASP A 37 -15.57 -3.15 1.94
N CYS A 38 -14.64 -2.95 2.86
CA CYS A 38 -14.99 -2.76 4.26
C CYS A 38 -14.69 -1.32 4.67
N ARG A 39 -15.58 -0.41 4.29
CA ARG A 39 -15.44 0.99 4.65
C ARG A 39 -15.48 1.15 6.17
N ALA A 40 -14.59 1.98 6.71
CA ALA A 40 -14.36 2.16 8.14
C ALA A 40 -13.75 0.92 8.83
N GLY A 41 -13.37 -0.10 8.07
CA GLY A 41 -12.56 -1.19 8.59
C GLY A 41 -11.20 -0.70 9.05
N GLN A 42 -10.57 -1.44 9.95
CA GLN A 42 -9.30 -1.06 10.54
C GLN A 42 -8.25 -2.11 10.23
N HIS A 43 -7.04 -1.66 9.90
CA HIS A 43 -5.90 -2.53 9.64
C HIS A 43 -4.77 -2.11 10.58
N LEU A 44 -4.40 -2.99 11.48
CA LEU A 44 -3.27 -2.75 12.38
C LEU A 44 -2.04 -3.46 11.86
N LEU A 45 -1.01 -2.69 11.53
CA LEU A 45 0.31 -3.18 11.18
C LEU A 45 1.24 -2.86 12.34
N SER A 46 1.46 -3.83 13.22
CA SER A 46 2.26 -3.60 14.42
C SER A 46 3.75 -3.68 14.12
N ALA A 47 4.53 -2.93 14.87
CA ALA A 47 5.99 -2.91 14.71
C ALA A 47 6.63 -4.29 14.99
N ASN A 48 5.98 -5.11 15.81
CA ASN A 48 6.46 -6.46 16.13
C ASN A 48 6.08 -7.52 15.08
N GLY A 49 5.39 -7.13 14.00
CA GLY A 49 4.98 -8.04 12.94
C GLY A 49 3.58 -8.60 13.09
N ASP A 50 2.83 -8.23 14.11
CA ASP A 50 1.45 -8.65 14.23
C ASP A 50 0.57 -7.87 13.27
N TYR A 51 -0.40 -8.57 12.68
CA TYR A 51 -1.41 -8.01 11.81
C TYR A 51 -2.79 -8.30 12.36
N ARG A 52 -3.65 -7.30 12.38
CA ARG A 52 -5.07 -7.45 12.71
C ARG A 52 -5.89 -6.60 11.77
N MET A 53 -7.02 -7.14 11.37
CA MET A 53 -7.97 -6.42 10.53
C MET A 53 -9.37 -6.61 11.09
N TRP A 54 -10.06 -5.51 11.32
CA TRP A 54 -11.44 -5.50 11.78
C TRP A 54 -12.34 -5.03 10.65
N CYS A 55 -13.39 -5.80 10.41
CA CYS A 55 -14.42 -5.47 9.45
C CYS A 55 -15.77 -5.78 10.10
N PHE A 56 -16.46 -4.75 10.53
CA PHE A 56 -17.69 -4.88 11.33
C PHE A 56 -17.43 -5.74 12.57
N ASP A 57 -18.14 -6.88 12.70
CA ASP A 57 -18.02 -7.76 13.84
C ASP A 57 -16.93 -8.82 13.70
N SER A 58 -16.29 -8.89 12.55
CA SER A 58 -15.26 -9.89 12.32
C SER A 58 -13.87 -9.30 12.48
N MET A 59 -12.96 -10.14 12.99
CA MET A 59 -11.56 -9.80 13.13
C MET A 59 -10.70 -10.90 12.55
N THR A 60 -9.69 -10.52 11.79
CA THR A 60 -8.71 -11.45 11.22
C THR A 60 -7.35 -11.12 11.82
N GLU A 61 -6.62 -12.14 12.21
CA GLU A 61 -5.27 -12.00 12.75
C GLU A 61 -4.25 -12.70 11.86
N GLY A 62 -3.01 -12.25 11.95
CA GLY A 62 -1.92 -12.85 11.22
C GLY A 62 -0.59 -12.19 11.54
N LYS A 63 0.35 -12.43 10.66
CA LYS A 63 1.67 -11.80 10.69
C LYS A 63 1.88 -11.07 9.39
N TRP A 64 2.60 -9.95 9.45
CA TRP A 64 2.92 -9.18 8.26
C TRP A 64 4.39 -8.86 8.18
N PHE A 65 4.85 -8.67 6.97
CA PHE A 65 6.19 -8.15 6.71
C PHE A 65 6.20 -7.43 5.36
N LEU A 66 7.21 -6.61 5.16
CA LEU A 66 7.41 -5.89 3.91
C LEU A 66 8.35 -6.71 3.02
N ARG A 67 7.88 -7.05 1.82
CA ARG A 67 8.68 -7.72 0.79
C ARG A 67 9.02 -6.70 -0.29
N GLY A 68 10.31 -6.49 -0.51
CA GLY A 68 10.73 -5.44 -1.42
C GLY A 68 10.40 -4.07 -0.87
N GLN A 69 9.92 -3.17 -1.73
CA GLN A 69 9.66 -1.79 -1.36
C GLN A 69 8.18 -1.42 -1.43
N ASP A 70 7.33 -2.34 -1.87
CA ASP A 70 5.92 -2.04 -2.14
C ASP A 70 4.96 -3.18 -1.83
N LYS A 71 5.42 -4.29 -1.28
CA LYS A 71 4.56 -5.44 -1.02
C LYS A 71 4.40 -5.67 0.48
N ILE A 72 3.18 -5.50 0.97
CA ILE A 72 2.79 -5.92 2.32
C ILE A 72 2.35 -7.37 2.20
N VAL A 73 3.05 -8.26 2.87
CA VAL A 73 2.72 -9.70 2.87
C VAL A 73 2.09 -10.05 4.20
N VAL A 74 0.91 -10.65 4.16
CA VAL A 74 0.18 -11.07 5.35
C VAL A 74 0.02 -12.59 5.32
N ARG A 75 0.41 -13.24 6.41
CA ARG A 75 0.19 -14.67 6.63
C ARG A 75 -0.81 -14.83 7.75
N HIS A 76 -1.99 -15.34 7.40
CA HIS A 76 -3.08 -15.50 8.38
C HIS A 76 -2.91 -16.75 9.22
N ASP A 77 -2.26 -17.78 8.69
CA ASP A 77 -1.99 -19.01 9.41
C ASP A 77 -0.50 -19.36 9.23
N PRO A 78 0.30 -19.37 10.31
CA PRO A 78 1.72 -19.67 10.19
C PRO A 78 2.02 -21.11 9.76
N LYS A 79 1.04 -22.02 9.87
CA LYS A 79 1.20 -23.41 9.44
C LYS A 79 0.91 -23.61 7.97
N LYS A 80 0.26 -22.65 7.32
CA LYS A 80 -0.05 -22.68 5.90
C LYS A 80 0.86 -21.70 5.17
N SER A 81 1.24 -22.06 3.97
CA SER A 81 2.07 -21.20 3.13
C SER A 81 1.26 -20.10 2.42
N ASP A 82 -0.03 -19.98 2.72
CA ASP A 82 -0.90 -19.01 2.07
C ASP A 82 -0.52 -17.60 2.50
N GLU A 83 -0.19 -16.81 1.50
CA GLU A 83 0.16 -15.42 1.69
C GLU A 83 -0.84 -14.54 0.97
N GLU A 84 -1.29 -13.49 1.64
CA GLU A 84 -2.01 -12.40 1.01
C GLU A 84 -1.01 -11.30 0.70
N ILE A 85 -0.97 -10.87 -0.55
CA ILE A 85 -0.05 -9.82 -0.99
C ILE A 85 -0.85 -8.56 -1.28
N ILE A 86 -0.51 -7.50 -0.56
CA ILE A 86 -1.13 -6.19 -0.72
C ILE A 86 -0.07 -5.27 -1.33
N THR A 87 -0.28 -4.84 -2.55
CA THR A 87 0.67 -3.97 -3.23
C THR A 87 0.38 -2.51 -2.88
N VAL A 88 1.39 -1.80 -2.41
CA VAL A 88 1.30 -0.37 -2.18
C VAL A 88 1.47 0.34 -3.52
N LEU A 89 0.46 1.10 -3.91
CA LEU A 89 0.47 1.88 -5.14
C LEU A 89 1.01 3.28 -4.92
N ARG A 90 0.68 3.88 -3.78
CA ARG A 90 1.07 5.25 -3.46
C ARG A 90 0.93 5.51 -1.96
N LEU A 91 1.87 6.25 -1.42
CA LEU A 91 1.82 6.82 -0.07
C LEU A 91 1.75 8.33 -0.22
N GLU A 92 0.73 8.95 0.38
CA GLU A 92 0.47 10.37 0.19
C GLU A 92 0.27 11.07 1.53
N PRO A 93 1.21 11.88 1.98
CA PRO A 93 1.00 12.74 3.13
C PRO A 93 -0.04 13.82 2.79
N TYR A 94 -0.94 14.10 3.73
CA TYR A 94 -1.96 15.13 3.56
C TYR A 94 -2.27 15.76 4.91
N PHE A 95 -1.73 16.97 5.14
CA PHE A 95 -1.81 17.66 6.42
C PHE A 95 -1.26 16.77 7.55
N ASP A 96 -2.09 16.48 8.56
CA ASP A 96 -1.71 15.63 9.69
C ASP A 96 -2.08 14.16 9.48
N HIS A 97 -2.54 13.80 8.28
CA HIS A 97 -2.90 12.44 7.92
C HIS A 97 -1.95 11.89 6.86
N THR A 98 -2.01 10.58 6.70
CA THR A 98 -1.31 9.89 5.61
C THR A 98 -2.28 8.95 4.93
N PHE A 99 -2.32 9.01 3.61
CA PHE A 99 -3.14 8.10 2.81
C PHE A 99 -2.24 7.03 2.19
N LEU A 100 -2.75 5.80 2.19
CA LEU A 100 -2.10 4.66 1.56
C LEU A 100 -3.06 4.07 0.54
N TYR A 101 -2.61 4.00 -0.71
CA TYR A 101 -3.39 3.41 -1.80
C TYR A 101 -2.84 2.03 -2.06
N VAL A 102 -3.69 1.02 -1.96
CA VAL A 102 -3.27 -0.37 -2.06
C VAL A 102 -4.10 -1.13 -3.08
N ARG A 103 -3.54 -2.23 -3.57
CA ARG A 103 -4.21 -3.16 -4.47
C ARG A 103 -4.01 -4.57 -3.96
N TYR A 104 -5.09 -5.32 -3.91
CA TYR A 104 -5.09 -6.74 -3.55
C TYR A 104 -4.79 -7.63 -4.76
N GLN A 105 -4.55 -8.90 -4.50
CA GLN A 105 -4.22 -9.87 -5.56
C GLN A 105 -5.35 -10.07 -6.58
N ASP A 106 -6.59 -9.87 -6.17
CA ASP A 106 -7.75 -9.95 -7.06
C ASP A 106 -7.95 -8.70 -7.93
N GLY A 107 -7.07 -7.70 -7.78
CA GLY A 107 -7.13 -6.45 -8.51
C GLY A 107 -7.96 -5.37 -7.85
N SER A 108 -8.67 -5.67 -6.76
CA SER A 108 -9.43 -4.66 -6.04
C SER A 108 -8.48 -3.67 -5.36
N ARG A 109 -8.96 -2.45 -5.18
CA ARG A 109 -8.16 -1.35 -4.62
C ARG A 109 -8.85 -0.76 -3.42
N GLU A 110 -8.02 -0.32 -2.47
CA GLU A 110 -8.50 0.38 -1.29
C GLU A 110 -7.67 1.63 -1.04
N LYS A 111 -8.26 2.55 -0.31
CA LYS A 111 -7.57 3.73 0.22
C LYS A 111 -7.68 3.69 1.73
N TRP A 112 -6.53 3.69 2.39
CA TRP A 112 -6.44 3.68 3.85
C TRP A 112 -5.91 5.02 4.34
N MET A 113 -6.23 5.36 5.59
CA MET A 113 -5.79 6.60 6.22
C MET A 113 -5.30 6.31 7.65
N LYS A 114 -4.23 6.96 8.05
CA LYS A 114 -3.83 7.03 9.45
C LYS A 114 -3.45 8.45 9.85
#